data_7697fcb4b88e832864ef698a7477cbd6
#
_entry.id   7697fcb4b88e832864ef698a7477cbd6
#
_cell.length_a   1.000
_cell.length_b   1.000
_cell.length_c   1.000
_cell.angle_alpha   90.00
_cell.angle_beta   90.00
_cell.angle_gamma   90.00
#
_symmetry.space_group_name_H-M   'P 1'
#
loop_
_entity.id
_entity.type
_entity.pdbx_description
1 polymer ?
#
loop_
_entity_poly.entity_id
_entity_poly.type
_entity_poly.pdbx_seq_one_letter_code
_entity_poly.pdbx_strand_id
1 'polypeptide(L)'
;MLGEMLAEVFSVSGLFTLLMLLMLQAVLGFDNLLYISIESKRVGEAKAPMVRQWGIGLAVLFRIVLLFVIVALFDALAEPLFGFHLKGFFEGEFTFQSLITLAGGVFIIYTAIKEIAHMLTVEHIEHSEGGKSKSVMQAIILIVSMNLVFSFDSILSAMAIANVEIARIVNAAGDTIGTFTGTVTDCKEALIAQPVADAVGCRPGKDYQVWLMAIAIIVSGIAMAMMANTVANFLKKNRMYEVLGLFILFLVGVLLVTEGAHLAHMKLFSYTIEAMSKSSFYLVIFVLVVTDIISVRYQRRLWAQKEAEIRGGGTEEASIAGAESHM
;
A
#
# COMPACT_ATOMS: atom_id res chain seq x y z
N MET A 1 -22.21 25.36 0.49
CA MET A 1 -21.52 24.11 0.13
C MET A 1 -20.07 24.34 -0.30
N LEU A 2 -19.76 24.91 -1.50
CA LEU A 2 -18.34 25.06 -1.93
C LEU A 2 -17.54 26.00 -1.01
N GLY A 3 -18.13 27.10 -0.55
CA GLY A 3 -17.48 28.05 0.36
C GLY A 3 -17.20 27.47 1.75
N GLU A 4 -18.11 26.68 2.29
CA GLU A 4 -17.94 25.99 3.57
C GLU A 4 -16.85 24.90 3.48
N MET A 5 -16.83 24.13 2.39
CA MET A 5 -15.76 23.15 2.12
C MET A 5 -14.39 23.81 2.04
N LEU A 6 -14.27 24.94 1.33
CA LEU A 6 -13.01 25.68 1.25
C LEU A 6 -12.61 26.24 2.62
N ALA A 7 -13.56 26.78 3.40
CA ALA A 7 -13.29 27.27 4.74
C ALA A 7 -12.81 26.15 5.68
N GLU A 8 -13.38 24.96 5.57
CA GLU A 8 -12.95 23.76 6.33
C GLU A 8 -11.52 23.34 5.95
N VAL A 9 -11.21 23.24 4.66
CA VAL A 9 -9.88 22.87 4.17
C VAL A 9 -8.80 23.88 4.60
N PHE A 10 -9.11 25.19 4.57
CA PHE A 10 -8.18 26.25 4.96
C PHE A 10 -8.21 26.59 6.45
N SER A 11 -9.00 25.91 7.26
CA SER A 11 -8.92 26.02 8.72
C SER A 11 -7.60 25.44 9.23
N VAL A 12 -7.12 25.89 10.39
CA VAL A 12 -5.89 25.36 11.01
C VAL A 12 -6.03 23.86 11.26
N SER A 13 -7.20 23.41 11.72
CA SER A 13 -7.54 22.01 11.93
C SER A 13 -7.54 21.22 10.61
N GLY A 14 -8.18 21.76 9.56
CA GLY A 14 -8.24 21.11 8.24
C GLY A 14 -6.86 20.97 7.59
N LEU A 15 -6.02 22.01 7.67
CA LEU A 15 -4.64 21.95 7.17
C LEU A 15 -3.80 20.90 7.92
N PHE A 16 -3.98 20.80 9.24
CA PHE A 16 -3.29 19.78 10.03
C PHE A 16 -3.75 18.36 9.64
N THR A 17 -5.07 18.15 9.53
CA THR A 17 -5.65 16.87 9.07
C THR A 17 -5.16 16.54 7.66
N LEU A 18 -5.16 17.51 6.73
CA LEU A 18 -4.65 17.31 5.37
C LEU A 18 -3.17 16.91 5.37
N LEU A 19 -2.34 17.57 6.19
CA LEU A 19 -0.93 17.20 6.33
C LEU A 19 -0.76 15.78 6.83
N MET A 20 -1.51 15.39 7.86
CA MET A 20 -1.51 14.02 8.39
C MET A 20 -1.93 12.99 7.33
N LEU A 21 -2.98 13.31 6.56
CA LEU A 21 -3.44 12.46 5.45
C LEU A 21 -2.38 12.34 4.35
N LEU A 22 -1.70 13.43 3.99
CA LEU A 22 -0.63 13.40 2.99
C LEU A 22 0.57 12.59 3.47
N MET A 23 0.96 12.71 4.74
CA MET A 23 2.01 11.89 5.34
C MET A 23 1.64 10.40 5.34
N LEU A 24 0.39 10.07 5.73
CA LEU A 24 -0.12 8.71 5.64
C LEU A 24 -0.04 8.16 4.20
N GLN A 25 -0.51 8.95 3.22
CA GLN A 25 -0.49 8.57 1.82
C GLN A 25 0.94 8.42 1.27
N ALA A 26 1.89 9.24 1.71
CA ALA A 26 3.29 9.13 1.29
C ALA A 26 3.92 7.82 1.78
N VAL A 27 3.62 7.45 3.02
CA VAL A 27 4.11 6.21 3.62
C VAL A 27 3.50 4.98 2.96
N LEU A 28 2.16 4.95 2.81
CA LEU A 28 1.43 3.81 2.21
C LEU A 28 1.50 3.82 0.66
N GLY A 29 1.94 4.91 0.04
CA GLY A 29 2.07 5.03 -1.41
C GLY A 29 3.39 4.50 -1.97
N PHE A 30 4.40 4.32 -1.12
CA PHE A 30 5.71 3.86 -1.56
C PHE A 30 5.67 2.43 -2.12
N ASP A 31 4.94 1.54 -1.46
CA ASP A 31 4.77 0.14 -1.90
C ASP A 31 4.04 0.07 -3.24
N ASN A 32 3.01 0.90 -3.43
CA ASN A 32 2.31 1.06 -4.71
C ASN A 32 3.28 1.48 -5.82
N LEU A 33 4.16 2.44 -5.54
CA LEU A 33 5.12 2.97 -6.50
C LEU A 33 6.15 1.93 -6.92
N LEU A 34 6.63 1.11 -5.97
CA LEU A 34 7.51 -0.02 -6.24
C LEU A 34 6.83 -1.04 -7.16
N TYR A 35 5.62 -1.46 -6.82
CA TYR A 35 4.86 -2.42 -7.62
C TYR A 35 4.61 -1.92 -9.05
N ILE A 36 4.16 -0.68 -9.21
CA ILE A 36 3.93 -0.05 -10.51
C ILE A 36 5.22 -0.02 -11.33
N SER A 37 6.33 0.29 -10.68
CA SER A 37 7.65 0.37 -11.33
C SER A 37 8.11 -1.00 -11.84
N ILE A 38 7.93 -2.05 -11.05
CA ILE A 38 8.31 -3.43 -11.40
C ILE A 38 7.39 -3.96 -12.50
N GLU A 39 6.05 -3.88 -12.32
CA GLU A 39 5.10 -4.46 -13.26
C GLU A 39 5.12 -3.77 -14.62
N SER A 40 5.33 -2.45 -14.66
CA SER A 40 5.42 -1.71 -15.93
C SER A 40 6.63 -2.11 -16.79
N LYS A 41 7.72 -2.58 -16.20
CA LYS A 41 8.90 -3.04 -16.98
C LYS A 41 8.58 -4.25 -17.85
N ARG A 42 7.63 -5.09 -17.47
CA ARG A 42 7.29 -6.34 -18.16
C ARG A 42 6.65 -6.15 -19.54
N VAL A 43 6.18 -4.96 -19.87
CA VAL A 43 5.64 -4.63 -21.20
C VAL A 43 6.71 -4.13 -22.17
N GLY A 44 7.98 -4.08 -21.74
CA GLY A 44 9.10 -3.56 -22.50
C GLY A 44 9.31 -2.05 -22.30
N GLU A 45 10.57 -1.62 -22.50
CA GLU A 45 11.03 -0.28 -22.13
C GLU A 45 10.27 0.85 -22.85
N ALA A 46 9.95 0.67 -24.11
CA ALA A 46 9.25 1.67 -24.92
C ALA A 46 7.83 1.97 -24.43
N LYS A 47 7.13 0.98 -23.89
CA LYS A 47 5.73 1.10 -23.42
C LYS A 47 5.60 1.31 -21.91
N ALA A 48 6.64 1.03 -21.15
CA ALA A 48 6.62 1.13 -19.69
C ALA A 48 6.19 2.51 -19.15
N PRO A 49 6.67 3.66 -19.67
CA PRO A 49 6.22 4.97 -19.20
C PRO A 49 4.71 5.20 -19.41
N MET A 50 4.19 4.78 -20.55
CA MET A 50 2.77 4.89 -20.87
C MET A 50 1.93 4.03 -19.92
N VAL A 51 2.34 2.79 -19.65
CA VAL A 51 1.66 1.87 -18.73
C VAL A 51 1.64 2.46 -17.31
N ARG A 52 2.75 3.07 -16.85
CA ARG A 52 2.79 3.74 -15.55
C ARG A 52 1.80 4.90 -15.45
N GLN A 53 1.79 5.78 -16.45
CA GLN A 53 0.90 6.94 -16.45
C GLN A 53 -0.58 6.54 -16.47
N TRP A 54 -0.96 5.64 -17.37
CA TRP A 54 -2.34 5.13 -17.43
C TRP A 54 -2.71 4.32 -16.19
N GLY A 55 -1.80 3.47 -15.70
CA GLY A 55 -2.02 2.68 -14.50
C GLY A 55 -2.25 3.57 -13.27
N ILE A 56 -1.43 4.59 -13.06
CA ILE A 56 -1.59 5.53 -11.93
C ILE A 56 -2.86 6.36 -12.12
N GLY A 57 -3.11 6.91 -13.30
CA GLY A 57 -4.29 7.74 -13.55
C GLY A 57 -5.60 6.99 -13.28
N LEU A 58 -5.73 5.76 -13.81
CA LEU A 58 -6.88 4.90 -13.55
C LEU A 58 -6.96 4.48 -12.08
N ALA A 59 -5.83 4.16 -11.46
CA ALA A 59 -5.79 3.79 -10.05
C ALA A 59 -6.27 4.92 -9.14
N VAL A 60 -5.86 6.17 -9.39
CA VAL A 60 -6.33 7.35 -8.64
C VAL A 60 -7.83 7.56 -8.85
N LEU A 61 -8.32 7.45 -10.10
CA LEU A 61 -9.74 7.55 -10.40
C LEU A 61 -10.57 6.52 -9.62
N PHE A 62 -10.18 5.24 -9.71
CA PHE A 62 -10.87 4.17 -8.98
C PHE A 62 -10.76 4.33 -7.46
N ARG A 63 -9.65 4.86 -6.96
CA ARG A 63 -9.49 5.14 -5.53
C ARG A 63 -10.46 6.21 -5.04
N ILE A 64 -10.71 7.27 -5.84
CA ILE A 64 -11.71 8.29 -5.52
C ILE A 64 -13.11 7.66 -5.52
N VAL A 65 -13.45 6.86 -6.53
CA VAL A 65 -14.72 6.14 -6.58
C VAL A 65 -14.86 5.22 -5.37
N LEU A 66 -13.81 4.46 -5.04
CA LEU A 66 -13.79 3.56 -3.89
C LEU A 66 -13.96 4.31 -2.56
N LEU A 67 -13.37 5.52 -2.42
CA LEU A 67 -13.57 6.36 -1.24
C LEU A 67 -15.07 6.64 -1.01
N PHE A 68 -15.77 7.11 -2.04
CA PHE A 68 -17.20 7.41 -1.93
C PHE A 68 -18.03 6.14 -1.66
N VAL A 69 -17.68 5.03 -2.27
CA VAL A 69 -18.35 3.74 -2.04
C VAL A 69 -18.14 3.26 -0.61
N ILE A 70 -16.91 3.31 -0.09
CA ILE A 70 -16.60 2.89 1.29
C ILE A 70 -17.34 3.77 2.29
N VAL A 71 -17.30 5.10 2.12
CA VAL A 71 -18.00 6.01 3.03
C VAL A 71 -19.50 5.78 3.01
N ALA A 72 -20.09 5.59 1.83
CA ALA A 72 -21.53 5.36 1.68
C ALA A 72 -21.99 4.01 2.23
N LEU A 73 -21.16 2.99 2.18
CA LEU A 73 -21.49 1.61 2.57
C LEU A 73 -20.76 1.18 3.85
N PHE A 74 -20.18 2.12 4.59
CA PHE A 74 -19.29 1.80 5.72
C PHE A 74 -19.92 0.85 6.73
N ASP A 75 -21.16 1.12 7.13
CA ASP A 75 -21.89 0.30 8.11
C ASP A 75 -22.14 -1.11 7.56
N ALA A 76 -22.52 -1.23 6.28
CA ALA A 76 -22.75 -2.53 5.63
C ALA A 76 -21.46 -3.33 5.39
N LEU A 77 -20.34 -2.65 5.14
CA LEU A 77 -19.04 -3.31 4.94
C LEU A 77 -18.43 -3.82 6.25
N ALA A 78 -18.83 -3.24 7.38
CA ALA A 78 -18.37 -3.63 8.70
C ALA A 78 -19.16 -4.83 9.27
N GLU A 79 -20.34 -5.15 8.72
CA GLU A 79 -21.12 -6.29 9.17
C GLU A 79 -20.49 -7.62 8.74
N PRO A 80 -20.48 -8.65 9.63
CA PRO A 80 -19.97 -9.97 9.27
C PRO A 80 -20.88 -10.64 8.23
N LEU A 81 -20.31 -11.09 7.12
CA LEU A 81 -21.01 -11.83 6.07
C LEU A 81 -21.26 -13.28 6.47
N PHE A 82 -20.27 -13.90 7.08
CA PHE A 82 -20.33 -15.28 7.58
C PHE A 82 -19.24 -15.51 8.64
N GLY A 83 -19.47 -16.50 9.50
CA GLY A 83 -18.50 -16.92 10.51
C GLY A 83 -18.28 -18.43 10.48
N PHE A 84 -17.04 -18.85 10.73
CA PHE A 84 -16.69 -20.24 10.96
C PHE A 84 -16.28 -20.46 12.42
N HIS A 85 -16.90 -21.45 13.08
CA HIS A 85 -16.66 -21.75 14.49
C HIS A 85 -16.31 -23.24 14.65
N LEU A 86 -15.13 -23.63 14.19
CA LEU A 86 -14.58 -24.96 14.46
C LEU A 86 -13.78 -24.89 15.77
N LYS A 87 -14.45 -25.11 16.89
CA LYS A 87 -13.88 -24.98 18.24
C LYS A 87 -12.52 -25.67 18.36
N GLY A 88 -11.52 -24.89 18.75
CA GLY A 88 -10.15 -25.38 18.98
C GLY A 88 -9.27 -25.54 17.75
N PHE A 89 -9.80 -25.37 16.51
CA PHE A 89 -9.03 -25.49 15.30
C PHE A 89 -9.02 -24.17 14.49
N PHE A 90 -10.21 -23.67 14.12
CA PHE A 90 -10.35 -22.48 13.31
C PHE A 90 -11.63 -21.71 13.67
N GLU A 91 -11.48 -20.48 14.09
CA GLU A 91 -12.59 -19.56 14.35
C GLU A 91 -12.34 -18.26 13.62
N GLY A 92 -13.38 -17.64 13.06
CA GLY A 92 -13.29 -16.35 12.41
C GLY A 92 -14.63 -15.83 11.93
N GLU A 93 -14.78 -14.51 11.96
CA GLU A 93 -15.94 -13.77 11.45
C GLU A 93 -15.49 -12.91 10.27
N PHE A 94 -15.94 -13.26 9.08
CA PHE A 94 -15.49 -12.62 7.85
C PHE A 94 -16.41 -11.48 7.45
N THR A 95 -15.85 -10.27 7.45
CA THR A 95 -16.47 -9.08 6.86
C THR A 95 -16.02 -8.95 5.40
N PHE A 96 -16.71 -8.13 4.61
CA PHE A 96 -16.28 -7.82 3.25
C PHE A 96 -14.87 -7.20 3.22
N GLN A 97 -14.57 -6.36 4.19
CA GLN A 97 -13.25 -5.76 4.39
C GLN A 97 -12.16 -6.81 4.61
N SER A 98 -12.36 -7.73 5.56
CA SER A 98 -11.36 -8.76 5.87
C SER A 98 -11.08 -9.66 4.67
N LEU A 99 -12.11 -10.00 3.87
CA LEU A 99 -11.97 -10.82 2.67
C LEU A 99 -11.13 -10.12 1.59
N ILE A 100 -11.40 -8.84 1.30
CA ILE A 100 -10.60 -8.08 0.31
C ILE A 100 -9.15 -7.99 0.76
N THR A 101 -8.91 -7.66 2.03
CA THR A 101 -7.56 -7.50 2.57
C THR A 101 -6.80 -8.82 2.56
N LEU A 102 -7.43 -9.93 2.96
CA LEU A 102 -6.84 -11.27 2.90
C LEU A 102 -6.53 -11.71 1.46
N ALA A 103 -7.52 -11.60 0.56
CA ALA A 103 -7.35 -11.99 -0.84
C ALA A 103 -6.26 -11.15 -1.52
N GLY A 104 -6.23 -9.85 -1.25
CA GLY A 104 -5.20 -8.95 -1.73
C GLY A 104 -3.81 -9.30 -1.20
N GLY A 105 -3.68 -9.53 0.10
CA GLY A 105 -2.41 -9.92 0.71
C GLY A 105 -1.87 -11.23 0.15
N VAL A 106 -2.71 -12.26 0.02
CA VAL A 106 -2.34 -13.54 -0.60
C VAL A 106 -1.91 -13.36 -2.06
N PHE A 107 -2.63 -12.54 -2.82
CA PHE A 107 -2.28 -12.25 -4.21
C PHE A 107 -0.91 -11.54 -4.32
N ILE A 108 -0.62 -10.60 -3.43
CA ILE A 108 0.68 -9.91 -3.38
C ILE A 108 1.80 -10.90 -3.06
N ILE A 109 1.64 -11.73 -2.03
CA ILE A 109 2.61 -12.78 -1.67
C ILE A 109 2.88 -13.68 -2.87
N TYR A 110 1.83 -14.20 -3.50
CA TYR A 110 1.95 -15.05 -4.69
C TYR A 110 2.73 -14.36 -5.80
N THR A 111 2.41 -13.10 -6.09
CA THR A 111 3.07 -12.32 -7.15
C THR A 111 4.54 -12.09 -6.83
N ALA A 112 4.86 -11.71 -5.59
CA ALA A 112 6.23 -11.50 -5.14
C ALA A 112 7.07 -12.77 -5.20
N ILE A 113 6.56 -13.90 -4.71
CA ILE A 113 7.24 -15.20 -4.76
C ILE A 113 7.49 -15.62 -6.21
N LYS A 114 6.48 -15.51 -7.07
CA LYS A 114 6.59 -15.86 -8.50
C LYS A 114 7.69 -15.04 -9.19
N GLU A 115 7.79 -13.75 -8.86
CA GLU A 115 8.78 -12.87 -9.45
C GLU A 115 10.18 -13.14 -8.93
N ILE A 116 10.33 -13.34 -7.63
CA ILE A 116 11.60 -13.74 -7.02
C ILE A 116 12.09 -15.07 -7.64
N ALA A 117 11.21 -16.05 -7.76
CA ALA A 117 11.53 -17.33 -8.40
C ALA A 117 11.96 -17.16 -9.86
N HIS A 118 11.27 -16.28 -10.62
CA HIS A 118 11.62 -15.99 -12.01
C HIS A 118 13.00 -15.34 -12.13
N MET A 119 13.34 -14.41 -11.24
CA MET A 119 14.66 -13.78 -11.23
C MET A 119 15.79 -14.75 -10.92
N LEU A 120 15.55 -15.74 -10.05
CA LEU A 120 16.52 -16.77 -9.69
C LEU A 120 16.75 -17.78 -10.82
N THR A 121 15.76 -18.05 -11.67
CA THR A 121 15.87 -19.02 -12.76
C THR A 121 16.52 -18.45 -14.02
N VAL A 122 16.41 -17.15 -14.26
CA VAL A 122 16.95 -16.50 -15.48
C VAL A 122 18.49 -16.39 -15.48
N GLU A 123 19.15 -16.52 -14.35
CA GLU A 123 20.63 -16.53 -14.29
C GLU A 123 21.28 -17.75 -14.99
N HIS A 124 20.50 -18.78 -15.33
CA HIS A 124 21.04 -19.97 -16.01
C HIS A 124 20.73 -20.09 -17.50
N ILE A 125 19.95 -19.15 -18.09
CA ILE A 125 19.59 -19.25 -19.53
C ILE A 125 19.68 -17.88 -20.20
N GLU A 126 20.89 -17.44 -20.50
CA GLU A 126 21.13 -16.25 -21.33
C GLU A 126 21.00 -16.54 -22.85
N HIS A 127 20.25 -17.53 -23.28
CA HIS A 127 19.96 -17.79 -24.69
C HIS A 127 18.51 -18.29 -24.93
N SER A 128 17.54 -17.44 -24.62
CA SER A 128 16.19 -17.65 -25.13
C SER A 128 15.54 -16.29 -25.38
N GLU A 129 15.80 -15.71 -26.53
CA GLU A 129 14.96 -14.66 -27.11
C GLU A 129 13.55 -15.23 -27.26
N GLY A 130 12.62 -14.85 -26.37
CA GLY A 130 11.24 -15.32 -26.48
C GLY A 130 10.38 -15.16 -25.24
N GLY A 131 10.80 -14.45 -24.21
CA GLY A 131 9.91 -14.09 -23.11
C GLY A 131 8.76 -13.25 -23.67
N LYS A 132 7.54 -13.82 -23.76
CA LYS A 132 6.35 -13.12 -24.22
C LYS A 132 6.18 -11.87 -23.35
N SER A 133 6.47 -10.69 -23.92
CA SER A 133 6.15 -9.39 -23.31
C SER A 133 4.68 -9.42 -22.91
N LYS A 134 4.38 -9.08 -21.64
CA LYS A 134 2.98 -8.98 -21.21
C LYS A 134 2.23 -7.97 -22.06
N SER A 135 0.95 -8.22 -22.27
CA SER A 135 0.07 -7.24 -22.91
C SER A 135 0.01 -5.97 -22.03
N VAL A 136 0.06 -4.81 -22.67
CA VAL A 136 -0.13 -3.50 -22.02
C VAL A 136 -1.40 -3.50 -21.15
N MET A 137 -2.49 -4.05 -21.67
CA MET A 137 -3.77 -4.13 -20.95
C MET A 137 -3.65 -4.99 -19.68
N GLN A 138 -2.99 -6.14 -19.75
CA GLN A 138 -2.78 -7.00 -18.58
C GLN A 138 -1.97 -6.31 -17.50
N ALA A 139 -0.92 -5.59 -17.87
CA ALA A 139 -0.11 -4.84 -16.89
C ALA A 139 -0.92 -3.70 -16.25
N ILE A 140 -1.71 -2.95 -17.03
CA ILE A 140 -2.59 -1.90 -16.50
C ILE A 140 -3.62 -2.49 -15.54
N ILE A 141 -4.30 -3.59 -15.91
CA ILE A 141 -5.29 -4.25 -15.06
C ILE A 141 -4.64 -4.68 -13.74
N LEU A 142 -3.46 -5.30 -13.79
CA LEU A 142 -2.74 -5.72 -12.59
C LEU A 142 -2.36 -4.54 -11.71
N ILE A 143 -1.83 -3.46 -12.29
CA ILE A 143 -1.48 -2.23 -11.56
C ILE A 143 -2.72 -1.64 -10.87
N VAL A 144 -3.83 -1.53 -11.59
CA VAL A 144 -5.08 -0.98 -11.06
C VAL A 144 -5.66 -1.87 -9.95
N SER A 145 -5.71 -3.18 -10.17
CA SER A 145 -6.23 -4.14 -9.18
C SER A 145 -5.43 -4.12 -7.88
N MET A 146 -4.10 -4.09 -7.98
CA MET A 146 -3.22 -4.02 -6.82
C MET A 146 -3.36 -2.68 -6.09
N ASN A 147 -3.43 -1.58 -6.84
CA ASN A 147 -3.64 -0.28 -6.23
C ASN A 147 -4.99 -0.18 -5.52
N LEU A 148 -6.04 -0.84 -6.03
CA LEU A 148 -7.34 -0.95 -5.37
C LEU A 148 -7.24 -1.66 -4.02
N VAL A 149 -6.52 -2.78 -3.95
CA VAL A 149 -6.29 -3.52 -2.70
C VAL A 149 -5.59 -2.65 -1.66
N PHE A 150 -4.47 -2.00 -2.02
CA PHE A 150 -3.77 -1.06 -1.14
C PHE A 150 -4.61 0.17 -0.78
N SER A 151 -5.51 0.58 -1.68
CA SER A 151 -6.38 1.73 -1.46
C SER A 151 -7.41 1.47 -0.38
N PHE A 152 -7.87 0.24 -0.24
CA PHE A 152 -8.88 -0.11 0.75
C PHE A 152 -8.38 0.19 2.18
N ASP A 153 -7.23 -0.37 2.56
CA ASP A 153 -6.60 -0.12 3.88
C ASP A 153 -6.28 1.37 4.09
N SER A 154 -5.72 2.03 3.07
CA SER A 154 -5.35 3.44 3.17
C SER A 154 -6.55 4.38 3.30
N ILE A 155 -7.70 4.06 2.69
CA ILE A 155 -8.95 4.83 2.85
C ILE A 155 -9.49 4.64 4.26
N LEU A 156 -9.50 3.43 4.80
CA LEU A 156 -9.96 3.17 6.17
C LEU A 156 -9.07 3.86 7.21
N SER A 157 -7.74 3.81 7.01
CA SER A 157 -6.79 4.54 7.85
C SER A 157 -7.00 6.06 7.74
N ALA A 158 -7.31 6.57 6.55
CA ALA A 158 -7.63 7.98 6.35
C ALA A 158 -8.96 8.37 7.03
N MET A 159 -9.98 7.51 6.99
CA MET A 159 -11.25 7.72 7.71
C MET A 159 -11.04 7.79 9.24
N ALA A 160 -10.09 7.03 9.78
CA ALA A 160 -9.74 7.10 11.20
C ALA A 160 -9.12 8.46 11.60
N ILE A 161 -8.38 9.12 10.69
CA ILE A 161 -7.76 10.43 10.91
C ILE A 161 -8.76 11.57 10.62
N ALA A 162 -9.55 11.44 9.56
CA ALA A 162 -10.47 12.46 9.06
C ALA A 162 -11.88 12.33 9.64
N ASN A 163 -12.05 11.63 10.77
CA ASN A 163 -13.34 11.55 11.43
C ASN A 163 -13.58 12.80 12.30
N VAL A 164 -14.83 13.24 12.33
CA VAL A 164 -15.31 14.28 13.21
C VAL A 164 -16.41 13.66 14.08
N GLU A 165 -16.30 13.83 15.38
CA GLU A 165 -17.36 13.44 16.30
C GLU A 165 -18.55 14.35 16.11
N ILE A 166 -19.70 13.78 15.81
CA ILE A 166 -20.96 14.48 15.72
C ILE A 166 -21.98 13.85 16.65
N ALA A 167 -22.91 14.65 17.12
CA ALA A 167 -24.13 14.16 17.77
C ALA A 167 -25.30 14.27 16.79
N ARG A 168 -26.02 13.16 16.59
CA ARG A 168 -27.25 13.15 15.78
C ARG A 168 -28.43 13.49 16.68
N ILE A 169 -29.16 14.53 16.33
CA ILE A 169 -30.39 14.92 17.02
C ILE A 169 -31.49 13.98 16.54
N VAL A 170 -32.17 13.28 17.46
CA VAL A 170 -33.17 12.28 17.11
C VAL A 170 -34.55 12.66 17.66
N ASN A 171 -35.59 12.29 16.89
CA ASN A 171 -36.98 12.40 17.30
C ASN A 171 -37.46 11.19 18.16
N ALA A 172 -38.72 11.20 18.59
CA ALA A 172 -39.30 10.12 19.36
C ALA A 172 -39.37 8.78 18.60
N ALA A 173 -39.39 8.78 17.27
CA ALA A 173 -39.33 7.59 16.42
C ALA A 173 -37.89 7.05 16.24
N GLY A 174 -36.90 7.82 16.68
CA GLY A 174 -35.48 7.46 16.53
C GLY A 174 -34.84 7.95 15.22
N ASP A 175 -35.59 8.69 14.39
CA ASP A 175 -35.08 9.25 13.14
C ASP A 175 -34.16 10.46 13.41
N THR A 176 -33.14 10.61 12.60
CA THR A 176 -32.23 11.77 12.67
C THR A 176 -32.88 13.00 12.04
N ILE A 177 -33.12 14.02 12.85
CA ILE A 177 -33.72 15.30 12.42
C ILE A 177 -32.70 16.42 12.31
N GLY A 178 -31.47 16.20 12.80
CA GLY A 178 -30.37 17.18 12.70
C GLY A 178 -29.05 16.56 13.16
N THR A 179 -27.98 17.31 12.90
CA THR A 179 -26.63 16.98 13.34
C THR A 179 -26.01 18.15 14.10
N PHE A 180 -25.25 17.82 15.13
CA PHE A 180 -24.51 18.79 15.96
C PHE A 180 -23.02 18.37 15.96
N THR A 181 -22.13 19.31 15.63
CA THR A 181 -20.69 19.05 15.67
C THR A 181 -20.20 19.12 17.11
N GLY A 182 -19.75 18.01 17.66
CA GLY A 182 -19.31 17.87 19.04
C GLY A 182 -19.85 16.62 19.70
N THR A 183 -19.62 16.48 21.01
CA THR A 183 -20.03 15.31 21.78
C THR A 183 -21.54 15.26 22.02
N VAL A 184 -22.03 14.08 22.41
CA VAL A 184 -23.44 13.91 22.82
C VAL A 184 -23.78 14.80 24.02
N THR A 185 -22.82 15.06 24.89
CA THR A 185 -23.02 15.93 26.06
C THR A 185 -23.26 17.38 25.65
N ASP A 186 -22.38 17.91 24.75
CA ASP A 186 -22.50 19.26 24.22
C ASP A 186 -23.81 19.45 23.45
N CYS A 187 -24.21 18.43 22.67
CA CYS A 187 -25.48 18.43 21.96
C CYS A 187 -26.70 18.51 22.91
N LYS A 188 -26.67 17.76 24.02
CA LYS A 188 -27.75 17.80 25.01
C LYS A 188 -27.84 19.17 25.68
N GLU A 189 -26.72 19.77 26.05
CA GLU A 189 -26.65 21.11 26.61
C GLU A 189 -27.16 22.15 25.61
N ALA A 190 -26.78 22.04 24.33
CA ALA A 190 -27.26 22.92 23.27
C ALA A 190 -28.78 22.78 23.06
N LEU A 191 -29.36 21.58 23.12
CA LEU A 191 -30.79 21.35 23.02
C LEU A 191 -31.59 21.91 24.23
N ILE A 192 -30.97 21.95 25.40
CA ILE A 192 -31.55 22.61 26.57
C ILE A 192 -31.59 24.13 26.40
N ALA A 193 -30.47 24.69 25.84
CA ALA A 193 -30.34 26.13 25.61
C ALA A 193 -31.21 26.62 24.44
N GLN A 194 -31.29 25.84 23.36
CA GLN A 194 -32.06 26.13 22.14
C GLN A 194 -32.85 24.85 21.71
N PRO A 195 -34.08 24.69 22.18
CA PRO A 195 -34.90 23.51 21.84
C PRO A 195 -35.18 23.44 20.34
N VAL A 196 -34.87 22.28 19.73
CA VAL A 196 -35.22 21.95 18.35
C VAL A 196 -36.58 21.24 18.37
N ALA A 197 -37.48 21.61 17.47
CA ALA A 197 -38.82 20.99 17.38
C ALA A 197 -38.65 19.47 17.15
N ASP A 198 -39.47 18.68 17.87
CA ASP A 198 -39.50 17.22 17.83
C ASP A 198 -38.23 16.49 18.31
N ALA A 199 -37.20 17.20 18.79
CA ALA A 199 -35.99 16.59 19.31
C ALA A 199 -36.26 15.96 20.70
N VAL A 200 -35.93 14.68 20.83
CA VAL A 200 -36.03 13.92 22.10
C VAL A 200 -34.66 13.68 22.72
N GLY A 201 -33.62 13.72 21.93
CA GLY A 201 -32.25 13.50 22.43
C GLY A 201 -31.15 13.52 21.37
N CYS A 202 -29.94 13.21 21.82
CA CYS A 202 -28.76 13.14 20.98
C CYS A 202 -28.17 11.72 21.01
N ARG A 203 -27.76 11.21 19.85
CA ARG A 203 -27.04 9.94 19.70
C ARG A 203 -25.65 10.21 19.15
N PRO A 204 -24.62 9.42 19.53
CA PRO A 204 -23.30 9.55 18.94
C PRO A 204 -23.34 9.20 17.45
N GLY A 205 -22.59 9.96 16.66
CA GLY A 205 -22.39 9.73 15.25
C GLY A 205 -20.96 10.07 14.85
N LYS A 206 -20.57 9.66 13.67
CA LYS A 206 -19.30 10.04 13.04
C LYS A 206 -19.61 10.66 11.70
N ASP A 207 -18.90 11.70 11.37
CA ASP A 207 -18.86 12.27 10.03
C ASP A 207 -17.43 12.25 9.54
N TYR A 208 -17.25 12.14 8.24
CA TYR A 208 -15.94 12.02 7.64
C TYR A 208 -15.67 13.22 6.72
N GLN A 209 -14.51 13.82 6.88
CA GLN A 209 -14.05 14.91 6.02
C GLN A 209 -13.66 14.38 4.64
N VAL A 210 -14.66 13.90 3.88
CA VAL A 210 -14.47 13.18 2.60
C VAL A 210 -13.71 14.04 1.59
N TRP A 211 -13.91 15.36 1.61
CA TRP A 211 -13.25 16.28 0.69
C TRP A 211 -11.76 16.43 0.98
N LEU A 212 -11.36 16.45 2.27
CA LEU A 212 -9.94 16.44 2.63
C LEU A 212 -9.27 15.13 2.19
N MET A 213 -9.96 14.01 2.39
CA MET A 213 -9.47 12.70 1.93
C MET A 213 -9.34 12.66 0.41
N ALA A 214 -10.32 13.17 -0.34
CA ALA A 214 -10.27 13.23 -1.80
C ALA A 214 -9.11 14.12 -2.30
N ILE A 215 -8.90 15.30 -1.69
CA ILE A 215 -7.76 16.16 -1.99
C ILE A 215 -6.45 15.47 -1.71
N ALA A 216 -6.31 14.79 -0.57
CA ALA A 216 -5.11 14.03 -0.22
C ALA A 216 -4.81 12.93 -1.25
N ILE A 217 -5.83 12.20 -1.72
CA ILE A 217 -5.71 11.18 -2.77
C ILE A 217 -5.23 11.79 -4.08
N ILE A 218 -5.80 12.92 -4.50
CA ILE A 218 -5.41 13.59 -5.76
C ILE A 218 -3.96 14.09 -5.67
N VAL A 219 -3.60 14.78 -4.59
CA VAL A 219 -2.24 15.32 -4.40
C VAL A 219 -1.22 14.20 -4.33
N SER A 220 -1.49 13.14 -3.56
CA SER A 220 -0.60 11.97 -3.49
C SER A 220 -0.49 11.23 -4.82
N GLY A 221 -1.58 11.14 -5.58
CA GLY A 221 -1.60 10.55 -6.92
C GLY A 221 -0.74 11.32 -7.92
N ILE A 222 -0.80 12.66 -7.89
CA ILE A 222 0.07 13.52 -8.70
C ILE A 222 1.54 13.33 -8.30
N ALA A 223 1.85 13.35 -7.00
CA ALA A 223 3.20 13.10 -6.52
C ALA A 223 3.71 11.72 -6.96
N MET A 224 2.89 10.69 -6.86
CA MET A 224 3.21 9.34 -7.32
C MET A 224 3.48 9.30 -8.83
N ALA A 225 2.68 9.98 -9.64
CA ALA A 225 2.87 10.05 -11.09
C ALA A 225 4.19 10.74 -11.47
N MET A 226 4.56 11.80 -10.74
CA MET A 226 5.84 12.49 -10.93
C MET A 226 7.04 11.63 -10.53
N MET A 227 6.94 10.86 -9.44
CA MET A 227 8.04 10.04 -8.91
C MET A 227 8.19 8.70 -9.64
N ALA A 228 7.13 8.18 -10.28
CA ALA A 228 7.10 6.84 -10.86
C ALA A 228 8.22 6.57 -11.87
N ASN A 229 8.53 7.52 -12.74
CA ASN A 229 9.62 7.38 -13.70
C ASN A 229 11.00 7.42 -13.02
N THR A 230 11.16 8.26 -12.03
CA THR A 230 12.42 8.38 -11.26
C THR A 230 12.72 7.09 -10.51
N VAL A 231 11.72 6.54 -9.81
CA VAL A 231 11.86 5.27 -9.08
C VAL A 231 12.11 4.11 -10.04
N ALA A 232 11.37 4.02 -11.15
CA ALA A 232 11.58 2.98 -12.14
C ALA A 232 12.98 3.03 -12.77
N ASN A 233 13.50 4.22 -13.06
CA ASN A 233 14.85 4.39 -13.58
C ASN A 233 15.92 4.06 -12.53
N PHE A 234 15.69 4.39 -11.27
CA PHE A 234 16.56 4.01 -10.16
C PHE A 234 16.66 2.48 -10.01
N LEU A 235 15.51 1.80 -10.00
CA LEU A 235 15.45 0.33 -9.92
C LEU A 235 16.12 -0.33 -11.16
N LYS A 236 15.96 0.26 -12.35
CA LYS A 236 16.61 -0.22 -13.57
C LYS A 236 18.13 -0.14 -13.50
N LYS A 237 18.66 0.95 -12.97
CA LYS A 237 20.12 1.18 -12.87
C LYS A 237 20.79 0.24 -11.87
N ASN A 238 20.03 -0.28 -10.90
CA ASN A 238 20.55 -1.09 -9.81
C ASN A 238 19.68 -2.35 -9.62
N ARG A 239 20.02 -3.42 -10.35
CA ARG A 239 19.28 -4.71 -10.32
C ARG A 239 19.12 -5.29 -8.91
N MET A 240 20.08 -5.03 -8.02
CA MET A 240 19.99 -5.47 -6.62
C MET A 240 18.80 -4.85 -5.88
N TYR A 241 18.50 -3.58 -6.11
CA TYR A 241 17.34 -2.91 -5.48
C TYR A 241 16.00 -3.40 -6.04
N GLU A 242 15.99 -4.05 -7.21
CA GLU A 242 14.79 -4.69 -7.74
C GLU A 242 14.39 -5.91 -6.89
N VAL A 243 15.39 -6.71 -6.51
CA VAL A 243 15.20 -7.86 -5.60
C VAL A 243 14.74 -7.37 -4.21
N LEU A 244 15.40 -6.33 -3.69
CA LEU A 244 14.98 -5.71 -2.42
C LEU A 244 13.53 -5.23 -2.48
N GLY A 245 13.14 -4.57 -3.58
CA GLY A 245 11.76 -4.14 -3.80
C GLY A 245 10.75 -5.28 -3.78
N LEU A 246 11.11 -6.44 -4.34
CA LEU A 246 10.26 -7.65 -4.30
C LEU A 246 10.15 -8.24 -2.88
N PHE A 247 11.22 -8.21 -2.08
CA PHE A 247 11.14 -8.61 -0.67
C PHE A 247 10.27 -7.64 0.15
N ILE A 248 10.37 -6.33 -0.10
CA ILE A 248 9.48 -5.35 0.52
C ILE A 248 8.03 -5.65 0.12
N LEU A 249 7.76 -5.90 -1.15
CA LEU A 249 6.43 -6.26 -1.63
C LEU A 249 5.90 -7.54 -0.97
N PHE A 250 6.74 -8.57 -0.82
CA PHE A 250 6.39 -9.78 -0.07
C PHE A 250 5.98 -9.47 1.37
N LEU A 251 6.75 -8.63 2.07
CA LEU A 251 6.43 -8.21 3.45
C LEU A 251 5.13 -7.42 3.54
N VAL A 252 4.83 -6.57 2.55
CA VAL A 252 3.54 -5.87 2.46
C VAL A 252 2.39 -6.85 2.32
N GLY A 253 2.58 -7.91 1.52
CA GLY A 253 1.60 -8.99 1.42
C GLY A 253 1.36 -9.69 2.76
N VAL A 254 2.43 -9.96 3.53
CA VAL A 254 2.33 -10.53 4.88
C VAL A 254 1.60 -9.58 5.83
N LEU A 255 1.92 -8.27 5.78
CA LEU A 255 1.22 -7.25 6.55
C LEU A 255 -0.29 -7.28 6.29
N LEU A 256 -0.70 -7.29 5.01
CA LEU A 256 -2.12 -7.33 4.63
C LEU A 256 -2.81 -8.63 5.05
N VAL A 257 -2.13 -9.78 4.94
CA VAL A 257 -2.71 -11.06 5.40
C VAL A 257 -2.93 -11.04 6.91
N THR A 258 -1.97 -10.55 7.69
CA THR A 258 -2.13 -10.45 9.15
C THR A 258 -3.20 -9.44 9.55
N GLU A 259 -3.28 -8.31 8.85
CA GLU A 259 -4.34 -7.31 9.04
C GLU A 259 -5.72 -7.88 8.70
N GLY A 260 -5.88 -8.54 7.55
CA GLY A 260 -7.13 -9.18 7.15
C GLY A 260 -7.56 -10.30 8.10
N ALA A 261 -6.61 -11.07 8.62
CA ALA A 261 -6.88 -12.10 9.62
C ALA A 261 -7.32 -11.51 10.97
N HIS A 262 -6.70 -10.40 11.37
CA HIS A 262 -7.11 -9.65 12.57
C HIS A 262 -8.51 -9.06 12.43
N LEU A 263 -8.82 -8.45 11.30
CA LEU A 263 -10.14 -7.92 10.97
C LEU A 263 -11.24 -8.99 10.95
N ALA A 264 -10.87 -10.23 10.58
CA ALA A 264 -11.75 -11.39 10.62
C ALA A 264 -11.81 -12.06 12.01
N HIS A 265 -11.17 -11.50 13.03
CA HIS A 265 -11.02 -12.10 14.35
C HIS A 265 -10.56 -13.58 14.30
N MET A 266 -9.67 -13.89 13.33
CA MET A 266 -9.22 -15.26 13.11
C MET A 266 -8.44 -15.81 14.28
N LYS A 267 -8.83 -17.02 14.70
CA LYS A 267 -8.08 -17.84 15.67
C LYS A 267 -7.68 -19.15 15.00
N LEU A 268 -6.41 -19.46 15.11
CA LEU A 268 -5.84 -20.70 14.62
C LEU A 268 -5.28 -21.49 15.82
N PHE A 269 -5.74 -22.73 16.04
CA PHE A 269 -5.36 -23.54 17.20
C PHE A 269 -5.49 -22.80 18.53
N SER A 270 -6.60 -22.04 18.71
CA SER A 270 -6.90 -21.19 19.88
C SER A 270 -6.01 -19.94 20.02
N TYR A 271 -5.03 -19.71 19.14
CA TYR A 271 -4.25 -18.45 19.10
C TYR A 271 -4.92 -17.44 18.20
N THR A 272 -5.13 -16.24 18.71
CA THR A 272 -5.64 -15.10 17.92
C THR A 272 -4.52 -14.60 17.01
N ILE A 273 -4.82 -14.40 15.73
CA ILE A 273 -3.88 -13.79 14.80
C ILE A 273 -3.96 -12.26 14.99
N GLU A 274 -2.87 -11.68 15.48
CA GLU A 274 -2.75 -10.24 15.65
C GLU A 274 -2.21 -9.58 14.37
N ALA A 275 -2.70 -8.37 14.07
CA ALA A 275 -2.16 -7.58 12.99
C ALA A 275 -0.69 -7.22 13.24
N MET A 276 0.13 -7.33 12.21
CA MET A 276 1.52 -6.89 12.30
C MET A 276 1.59 -5.38 12.57
N SER A 277 2.28 -4.98 13.63
CA SER A 277 2.39 -3.55 13.94
C SER A 277 3.16 -2.80 12.85
N LYS A 278 2.70 -1.59 12.51
CA LYS A 278 3.39 -0.73 11.53
C LYS A 278 4.85 -0.46 11.93
N SER A 279 5.12 -0.33 13.23
CA SER A 279 6.49 -0.15 13.74
C SER A 279 7.38 -1.36 13.47
N SER A 280 6.87 -2.58 13.67
CA SER A 280 7.60 -3.82 13.36
C SER A 280 7.86 -3.95 11.85
N PHE A 281 6.88 -3.60 11.02
CA PHE A 281 7.01 -3.58 9.57
C PHE A 281 8.14 -2.64 9.12
N TYR A 282 8.17 -1.38 9.59
CA TYR A 282 9.24 -0.44 9.23
C TYR A 282 10.60 -0.86 9.76
N LEU A 283 10.66 -1.47 10.96
CA LEU A 283 11.91 -2.01 11.49
C LEU A 283 12.48 -3.11 10.57
N VAL A 284 11.63 -4.04 10.11
CA VAL A 284 12.05 -5.12 9.19
C VAL A 284 12.53 -4.53 7.86
N ILE A 285 11.82 -3.56 7.28
CA ILE A 285 12.25 -2.86 6.06
C ILE A 285 13.61 -2.18 6.28
N PHE A 286 13.78 -1.48 7.39
CA PHE A 286 15.05 -0.82 7.72
C PHE A 286 16.21 -1.83 7.78
N VAL A 287 16.01 -2.95 8.47
CA VAL A 287 17.02 -4.02 8.55
C VAL A 287 17.32 -4.61 7.17
N LEU A 288 16.31 -4.85 6.33
CA LEU A 288 16.50 -5.34 4.96
C LEU A 288 17.32 -4.35 4.12
N VAL A 289 16.99 -3.06 4.16
CA VAL A 289 17.72 -2.01 3.43
C VAL A 289 19.19 -1.94 3.88
N VAL A 290 19.43 -1.97 5.19
CA VAL A 290 20.80 -1.96 5.74
C VAL A 290 21.56 -3.21 5.30
N THR A 291 20.94 -4.38 5.39
CA THR A 291 21.56 -5.66 4.98
C THR A 291 21.88 -5.65 3.49
N ASP A 292 20.98 -5.13 2.64
CA ASP A 292 21.17 -5.02 1.21
C ASP A 292 22.35 -4.09 0.87
N ILE A 293 22.43 -2.91 1.50
CA ILE A 293 23.55 -1.97 1.32
C ILE A 293 24.88 -2.63 1.68
N ILE A 294 24.93 -3.38 2.78
CA ILE A 294 26.14 -4.10 3.21
C ILE A 294 26.48 -5.18 2.18
N SER A 295 25.50 -5.98 1.75
CA SER A 295 25.64 -7.06 0.78
C SER A 295 26.18 -6.55 -0.56
N VAL A 296 25.63 -5.45 -1.08
CA VAL A 296 26.10 -4.79 -2.32
C VAL A 296 27.55 -4.34 -2.20
N ARG A 297 27.94 -3.73 -1.07
CA ARG A 297 29.32 -3.31 -0.83
C ARG A 297 30.28 -4.51 -0.76
N TYR A 298 29.84 -5.60 -0.11
CA TYR A 298 30.63 -6.82 0.00
C TYR A 298 30.83 -7.48 -1.36
N GLN A 299 29.78 -7.63 -2.16
CA GLN A 299 29.87 -8.19 -3.50
C GLN A 299 30.79 -7.39 -4.44
N ARG A 300 30.70 -6.05 -4.42
CA ARG A 300 31.59 -5.19 -5.19
C ARG A 300 33.06 -5.41 -4.84
N ARG A 301 33.37 -5.63 -3.55
CA ARG A 301 34.74 -5.94 -3.12
C ARG A 301 35.20 -7.30 -3.62
N LEU A 302 34.35 -8.33 -3.56
CA LEU A 302 34.68 -9.66 -4.10
C LEU A 302 34.91 -9.64 -5.59
N TRP A 303 34.11 -8.91 -6.38
CA TRP A 303 34.30 -8.76 -7.81
C TRP A 303 35.59 -8.05 -8.13
N ALA A 304 35.95 -6.97 -7.42
CA ALA A 304 37.21 -6.26 -7.60
C ALA A 304 38.43 -7.13 -7.28
N GLN A 305 38.32 -8.00 -6.25
CA GLN A 305 39.37 -8.95 -5.91
C GLN A 305 39.55 -10.01 -7.01
N LYS A 306 38.44 -10.62 -7.48
CA LYS A 306 38.51 -11.57 -8.61
C LYS A 306 39.07 -10.97 -9.89
N GLU A 307 38.67 -9.73 -10.21
CA GLU A 307 39.20 -9.05 -11.37
C GLU A 307 40.71 -8.77 -11.25
N ALA A 308 41.19 -8.40 -10.06
CA ALA A 308 42.60 -8.22 -9.78
C ALA A 308 43.39 -9.55 -9.89
N GLU A 309 42.79 -10.64 -9.42
CA GLU A 309 43.38 -11.99 -9.48
C GLU A 309 43.51 -12.50 -10.92
N ILE A 310 42.46 -12.30 -11.75
CA ILE A 310 42.49 -12.66 -13.18
C ILE A 310 43.51 -11.82 -13.92
N ARG A 311 43.64 -10.52 -13.64
CA ARG A 311 44.65 -9.66 -14.26
C ARG A 311 46.07 -10.00 -13.79
N GLY A 312 46.26 -10.37 -12.53
CA GLY A 312 47.53 -10.81 -11.97
C GLY A 312 47.98 -12.15 -12.52
N GLY A 313 47.08 -13.14 -12.63
CA GLY A 313 47.39 -14.46 -13.21
C GLY A 313 47.76 -14.38 -14.70
N GLY A 314 47.13 -13.52 -15.48
CA GLY A 314 47.47 -13.32 -16.89
C GLY A 314 48.87 -12.73 -17.12
N THR A 315 49.39 -11.97 -16.19
CA THR A 315 50.78 -11.44 -16.26
C THR A 315 51.80 -12.51 -15.90
N GLU A 316 51.47 -13.47 -15.02
CA GLU A 316 52.36 -14.56 -14.64
C GLU A 316 52.46 -15.62 -15.75
N GLU A 317 51.35 -16.00 -16.39
CA GLU A 317 51.34 -16.87 -17.56
C GLU A 317 52.06 -16.28 -18.76
N ALA A 318 51.91 -14.98 -19.01
CA ALA A 318 52.65 -14.28 -20.09
C ALA A 318 54.16 -14.21 -19.81
N SER A 319 54.56 -14.12 -18.55
CA SER A 319 56.00 -14.12 -18.18
C SER A 319 56.63 -15.52 -18.32
N ILE A 320 55.87 -16.58 -18.01
CA ILE A 320 56.35 -17.97 -18.17
C ILE A 320 56.44 -18.36 -19.64
N ALA A 321 55.44 -18.01 -20.46
CA ALA A 321 55.48 -18.25 -21.91
C ALA A 321 56.59 -17.48 -22.64
N GLY A 322 56.94 -16.28 -22.16
CA GLY A 322 58.08 -15.51 -22.65
C GLY A 322 59.44 -16.12 -22.29
N ALA A 323 59.55 -16.80 -21.15
CA ALA A 323 60.78 -17.46 -20.73
C ALA A 323 61.03 -18.79 -21.48
N GLU A 324 59.99 -19.53 -21.87
CA GLU A 324 60.12 -20.77 -22.68
C GLU A 324 60.46 -20.51 -24.15
N SER A 325 60.17 -19.32 -24.68
CA SER A 325 60.49 -18.97 -26.08
C SER A 325 61.94 -18.56 -26.28
N HIS A 326 62.74 -18.41 -25.25
CA HIS A 326 64.14 -18.05 -25.26
C HIS A 326 65.11 -19.20 -24.88
N MET A 327 64.64 -20.42 -24.71
CA MET A 327 65.37 -21.64 -24.63
C MET A 327 65.32 -22.41 -25.97
#